data_68ec78e9029dc282380e177d69d74f15
#
_entry.id   68ec78e9029dc282380e177d69d74f15
#
_cell.length_a   1.000
_cell.length_b   1.000
_cell.length_c   1.000
_cell.angle_alpha   90.00
_cell.angle_beta   90.00
_cell.angle_gamma   90.00
#
_symmetry.space_group_name_H-M   'P 1'
#
loop_
_entity.id
_entity.type
_entity.pdbx_description
1 polymer ?
#
loop_
_entity_poly.entity_id
_entity_poly.type
_entity_poly.pdbx_seq_one_letter_code
_entity_poly.pdbx_strand_id
1 'polypeptide(L)'
;MSKIYKNPETIGLHAGWRKDENTNSVAVPIHQTTSYQFDDCDHAANLFALSELGNIYTRIMNPTVAVLEDRVAALEGGVGALGVASGLAASSYAIQNLCKQGDNFISSAHLYGGTYNQFKNTFADMGIEVRFVDPSDPQNFLNAADDKTRAFYGETLPNPSFEVFPIGEVAALGKPLGIPLIIDNTAGPVICRPFDHGAAVIVHSTTKYIGGHGTSIGGIIVDSGNFDWEAFPERQPSLNTPDPSYSNAIWTEAVKPLGPIAYILKARTTLLRDLGAAMSPFNAFMF
;
A
#
# COMPACT_ATOMS: atom_id res chain seq x y z
N MET A 1 -9.21 -20.53 10.01
CA MET A 1 -9.77 -19.98 8.75
C MET A 1 -10.55 -18.72 9.09
N SER A 2 -10.11 -17.55 8.65
CA SER A 2 -10.86 -16.31 8.79
C SER A 2 -12.19 -16.47 8.04
N LYS A 3 -13.30 -16.10 8.68
CA LYS A 3 -14.60 -16.09 8.00
C LYS A 3 -14.55 -15.03 6.90
N ILE A 4 -14.77 -15.43 5.65
CA ILE A 4 -14.89 -14.50 4.53
C ILE A 4 -16.27 -13.84 4.64
N TYR A 5 -16.28 -12.55 4.93
CA TYR A 5 -17.48 -11.73 4.91
C TYR A 5 -17.68 -11.12 3.52
N LYS A 6 -18.94 -10.96 3.10
CA LYS A 6 -19.28 -10.44 1.76
C LYS A 6 -19.80 -9.00 1.80
N ASN A 7 -20.45 -8.61 2.89
CA ASN A 7 -21.09 -7.30 2.99
C ASN A 7 -20.15 -6.30 3.66
N PRO A 8 -19.95 -5.10 3.09
CA PRO A 8 -19.05 -4.08 3.63
C PRO A 8 -19.31 -3.75 5.10
N GLU A 9 -20.57 -3.68 5.53
CA GLU A 9 -20.96 -3.41 6.91
C GLU A 9 -20.45 -4.50 7.86
N THR A 10 -20.50 -5.77 7.45
CA THR A 10 -20.02 -6.90 8.23
C THR A 10 -18.48 -6.93 8.23
N ILE A 11 -17.85 -6.62 7.10
CA ILE A 11 -16.39 -6.50 6.98
C ILE A 11 -15.90 -5.40 7.92
N GLY A 12 -16.48 -4.22 7.85
CA GLY A 12 -16.13 -3.07 8.69
C GLY A 12 -16.19 -3.35 10.20
N LEU A 13 -17.10 -4.25 10.62
CA LEU A 13 -17.23 -4.64 12.03
C LEU A 13 -16.28 -5.77 12.45
N HIS A 14 -15.99 -6.72 11.56
CA HIS A 14 -15.45 -8.02 11.99
C HIS A 14 -14.17 -8.48 11.29
N ALA A 15 -13.79 -7.88 10.17
CA ALA A 15 -12.52 -8.26 9.53
C ALA A 15 -11.34 -7.83 10.42
N GLY A 16 -10.31 -8.68 10.46
CA GLY A 16 -9.10 -8.45 11.23
C GLY A 16 -9.23 -8.61 12.75
N TRP A 17 -10.47 -8.63 13.30
CA TRP A 17 -10.68 -8.73 14.74
C TRP A 17 -12.02 -9.35 15.11
N ARG A 18 -12.00 -10.23 16.12
CA ARG A 18 -13.23 -10.82 16.68
C ARG A 18 -13.33 -10.58 18.19
N LYS A 19 -12.29 -10.90 18.92
CA LYS A 19 -12.17 -10.73 20.37
C LYS A 19 -10.71 -10.95 20.78
N ASP A 20 -10.35 -10.43 21.91
CA ASP A 20 -9.12 -10.81 22.59
C ASP A 20 -9.24 -12.23 23.18
N GLU A 21 -8.28 -13.09 22.89
CA GLU A 21 -8.36 -14.50 23.29
C GLU A 21 -8.18 -14.71 24.80
N ASN A 22 -7.45 -13.82 25.48
CA ASN A 22 -7.17 -13.93 26.89
C ASN A 22 -8.30 -13.37 27.77
N THR A 23 -8.88 -12.24 27.36
CA THR A 23 -9.88 -11.50 28.14
C THR A 23 -11.29 -11.60 27.60
N ASN A 24 -11.47 -12.13 26.37
CA ASN A 24 -12.70 -12.09 25.58
C ASN A 24 -13.22 -10.66 25.30
N SER A 25 -12.38 -9.64 25.42
CA SER A 25 -12.73 -8.26 25.09
C SER A 25 -13.12 -8.13 23.61
N VAL A 26 -14.23 -7.46 23.34
CA VAL A 26 -14.72 -7.18 21.98
C VAL A 26 -13.92 -6.04 21.35
N ALA A 27 -13.53 -5.04 22.15
CA ALA A 27 -12.72 -3.92 21.67
C ALA A 27 -11.29 -4.39 21.35
N VAL A 28 -10.70 -3.82 20.30
CA VAL A 28 -9.28 -4.04 19.94
C VAL A 28 -8.40 -3.44 21.03
N PRO A 29 -7.47 -4.19 21.64
CA PRO A 29 -6.51 -3.63 22.58
C PRO A 29 -5.57 -2.64 21.91
N ILE A 30 -5.20 -1.57 22.62
CA ILE A 30 -4.17 -0.64 22.15
C ILE A 30 -2.81 -1.10 22.66
N HIS A 31 -2.01 -1.72 21.79
CA HIS A 31 -0.66 -2.14 22.11
C HIS A 31 0.32 -0.97 21.99
N GLN A 32 0.34 -0.11 22.99
CA GLN A 32 1.22 1.05 23.07
C GLN A 32 2.61 0.62 23.58
N THR A 33 3.36 -0.05 22.71
CA THR A 33 4.71 -0.54 22.99
C THR A 33 5.67 -0.26 21.84
N THR A 34 6.96 -0.19 22.12
CA THR A 34 8.01 -0.03 21.09
C THR A 34 8.44 -1.39 20.53
N SER A 35 8.67 -2.37 21.39
CA SER A 35 9.30 -3.65 21.06
C SER A 35 8.59 -4.81 21.75
N TYR A 36 8.89 -6.01 21.29
CA TYR A 36 8.34 -7.26 21.78
C TYR A 36 9.45 -8.16 22.25
N GLN A 37 9.18 -8.95 23.29
CA GLN A 37 10.13 -9.92 23.80
C GLN A 37 10.09 -11.18 22.95
N PHE A 38 11.26 -11.71 22.63
CA PHE A 38 11.41 -13.02 21.97
C PHE A 38 11.46 -14.12 23.02
N ASP A 39 11.01 -15.32 22.68
CA ASP A 39 11.09 -16.48 23.55
C ASP A 39 12.55 -16.92 23.75
N ASP A 40 13.32 -16.94 22.65
CA ASP A 40 14.76 -17.26 22.61
C ASP A 40 15.43 -16.64 21.36
N CYS A 41 16.72 -16.96 21.17
CA CYS A 41 17.50 -16.47 20.02
C CYS A 41 17.05 -17.08 18.69
N ASP A 42 16.57 -18.32 18.68
CA ASP A 42 16.12 -19.00 17.47
C ASP A 42 14.79 -18.42 16.99
N HIS A 43 13.85 -18.14 17.91
CA HIS A 43 12.63 -17.41 17.62
C HIS A 43 12.95 -16.03 17.02
N ALA A 44 13.86 -15.28 17.60
CA ALA A 44 14.29 -14.00 17.04
C ALA A 44 14.84 -14.15 15.62
N ALA A 45 15.75 -15.12 15.41
CA ALA A 45 16.34 -15.38 14.09
C ALA A 45 15.28 -15.74 13.03
N ASN A 46 14.29 -16.55 13.38
CA ASN A 46 13.20 -16.95 12.50
C ASN A 46 12.33 -15.76 12.09
N LEU A 47 12.01 -14.87 13.01
CA LEU A 47 11.24 -13.65 12.73
C LEU A 47 11.99 -12.70 11.77
N PHE A 48 13.27 -12.47 12.01
CA PHE A 48 14.10 -11.63 11.14
C PHE A 48 14.36 -12.25 9.77
N ALA A 49 14.38 -13.58 9.67
CA ALA A 49 14.52 -14.30 8.41
C ALA A 49 13.21 -14.45 7.63
N LEU A 50 12.06 -13.97 8.16
CA LEU A 50 10.70 -14.19 7.63
C LEU A 50 10.32 -15.68 7.46
N SER A 51 10.99 -16.58 8.17
CA SER A 51 10.61 -18.00 8.26
C SER A 51 9.45 -18.21 9.24
N GLU A 52 9.21 -17.23 10.10
CA GLU A 52 8.08 -17.13 11.00
C GLU A 52 7.54 -15.69 10.98
N LEU A 53 6.22 -15.53 11.11
CA LEU A 53 5.58 -14.21 11.19
C LEU A 53 5.26 -13.89 12.64
N GLY A 54 5.61 -12.68 13.10
CA GLY A 54 5.34 -12.24 14.46
C GLY A 54 5.73 -10.79 14.69
N ASN A 55 5.58 -10.34 15.94
CA ASN A 55 5.86 -8.98 16.32
C ASN A 55 7.32 -8.81 16.75
N ILE A 56 8.00 -7.82 16.16
CA ILE A 56 9.39 -7.49 16.46
C ILE A 56 9.48 -6.09 17.08
N TYR A 57 8.99 -5.10 16.34
CA TYR A 57 9.10 -3.69 16.71
C TYR A 57 7.96 -2.88 16.10
N THR A 58 7.32 -2.02 16.87
CA THR A 58 6.09 -1.31 16.47
C THR A 58 6.25 -0.47 15.19
N ARG A 59 7.44 0.04 14.88
CA ARG A 59 7.69 0.75 13.61
C ARG A 59 7.42 -0.13 12.39
N ILE A 60 7.62 -1.45 12.48
CA ILE A 60 7.47 -2.40 11.37
C ILE A 60 6.10 -3.09 11.42
N MET A 61 5.67 -3.51 12.62
CA MET A 61 4.38 -4.17 12.86
C MET A 61 3.88 -3.91 14.29
N ASN A 62 2.57 -3.81 14.44
CA ASN A 62 1.91 -3.65 15.73
C ASN A 62 0.52 -4.29 15.66
N PRO A 63 0.09 -5.08 16.67
CA PRO A 63 -1.19 -5.80 16.61
C PRO A 63 -2.41 -4.88 16.44
N THR A 64 -2.39 -3.67 17.01
CA THR A 64 -3.49 -2.70 16.82
C THR A 64 -3.53 -2.17 15.39
N VAL A 65 -2.36 -1.85 14.81
CA VAL A 65 -2.25 -1.40 13.42
C VAL A 65 -2.64 -2.52 12.45
N ALA A 66 -2.27 -3.78 12.75
CA ALA A 66 -2.61 -4.94 11.94
C ALA A 66 -4.13 -5.13 11.79
N VAL A 67 -4.92 -4.84 12.81
CA VAL A 67 -6.39 -4.91 12.71
C VAL A 67 -6.93 -3.91 11.69
N LEU A 68 -6.42 -2.68 11.68
CA LEU A 68 -6.78 -1.69 10.67
C LEU A 68 -6.36 -2.13 9.27
N GLU A 69 -5.12 -2.64 9.13
CA GLU A 69 -4.58 -3.14 7.87
C GLU A 69 -5.45 -4.27 7.30
N ASP A 70 -5.76 -5.28 8.09
CA ASP A 70 -6.60 -6.42 7.69
C ASP A 70 -8.02 -5.99 7.30
N ARG A 71 -8.58 -5.03 8.05
CA ARG A 71 -9.94 -4.54 7.83
C ARG A 71 -10.05 -3.74 6.53
N VAL A 72 -9.12 -2.83 6.29
CA VAL A 72 -9.11 -2.04 5.05
C VAL A 72 -8.77 -2.92 3.85
N ALA A 73 -7.79 -3.85 3.99
CA ALA A 73 -7.52 -4.83 2.94
C ALA A 73 -8.78 -5.64 2.56
N ALA A 74 -9.55 -6.09 3.56
CA ALA A 74 -10.78 -6.84 3.32
C ALA A 74 -11.89 -5.98 2.67
N LEU A 75 -12.01 -4.70 3.05
CA LEU A 75 -12.98 -3.77 2.45
C LEU A 75 -12.67 -3.50 0.98
N GLU A 76 -11.41 -3.28 0.65
CA GLU A 76 -10.96 -3.05 -0.73
C GLU A 76 -10.84 -4.35 -1.55
N GLY A 77 -10.79 -5.52 -0.89
CA GLY A 77 -10.61 -6.82 -1.55
C GLY A 77 -9.15 -7.14 -1.87
N GLY A 78 -8.21 -6.57 -1.13
CA GLY A 78 -6.78 -6.82 -1.24
C GLY A 78 -6.30 -8.01 -0.40
N VAL A 79 -5.05 -8.41 -0.64
CA VAL A 79 -4.39 -9.53 0.07
C VAL A 79 -3.65 -9.09 1.32
N GLY A 80 -3.36 -7.80 1.44
CA GLY A 80 -2.67 -7.23 2.59
C GLY A 80 -2.56 -5.71 2.50
N ALA A 81 -2.29 -5.08 3.63
CA ALA A 81 -2.14 -3.63 3.70
C ALA A 81 -0.97 -3.20 4.59
N LEU A 82 -0.60 -1.93 4.49
CA LEU A 82 0.47 -1.30 5.26
C LEU A 82 0.00 0.05 5.79
N GLY A 83 -0.22 0.15 7.09
CA GLY A 83 -0.52 1.41 7.77
C GLY A 83 0.72 2.29 7.90
N VAL A 84 0.56 3.57 7.54
CA VAL A 84 1.63 4.58 7.57
C VAL A 84 1.14 5.89 8.17
N ALA A 85 2.05 6.80 8.48
CA ALA A 85 1.78 8.01 9.26
C ALA A 85 0.86 9.03 8.56
N SER A 86 0.71 8.99 7.25
CA SER A 86 -0.13 9.92 6.49
C SER A 86 -0.44 9.42 5.08
N GLY A 87 -1.45 10.00 4.41
CA GLY A 87 -1.75 9.71 3.02
C GLY A 87 -0.58 10.02 2.07
N LEU A 88 0.14 11.13 2.29
CA LEU A 88 1.33 11.46 1.50
C LEU A 88 2.48 10.46 1.71
N ALA A 89 2.62 9.90 2.91
CA ALA A 89 3.56 8.80 3.14
C ALA A 89 3.12 7.54 2.39
N ALA A 90 1.82 7.26 2.32
CA ALA A 90 1.29 6.13 1.54
C ALA A 90 1.59 6.28 0.05
N SER A 91 1.27 7.42 -0.56
CA SER A 91 1.58 7.70 -1.97
C SER A 91 3.08 7.65 -2.24
N SER A 92 3.88 8.22 -1.32
CA SER A 92 5.34 8.20 -1.43
C SER A 92 5.91 6.77 -1.43
N TYR A 93 5.52 5.96 -0.45
CA TYR A 93 6.01 4.59 -0.36
C TYR A 93 5.50 3.71 -1.49
N ALA A 94 4.26 3.92 -1.95
CA ALA A 94 3.72 3.18 -3.07
C ALA A 94 4.56 3.37 -4.34
N ILE A 95 5.00 4.60 -4.62
CA ILE A 95 5.87 4.89 -5.77
C ILE A 95 7.31 4.45 -5.53
N GLN A 96 7.92 4.77 -4.37
CA GLN A 96 9.31 4.43 -4.06
C GLN A 96 9.55 2.92 -3.97
N ASN A 97 8.51 2.13 -3.72
CA ASN A 97 8.59 0.67 -3.74
C ASN A 97 8.93 0.12 -5.12
N LEU A 98 8.60 0.86 -6.18
CA LEU A 98 8.81 0.50 -7.59
C LEU A 98 9.89 1.33 -8.27
N CYS A 99 9.89 2.66 -8.04
CA CYS A 99 10.76 3.62 -8.69
C CYS A 99 12.03 3.89 -7.88
N LYS A 100 13.15 3.98 -8.58
CA LYS A 100 14.44 4.44 -8.07
C LYS A 100 14.91 5.66 -8.87
N GLN A 101 16.01 6.28 -8.47
CA GLN A 101 16.65 7.35 -9.25
C GLN A 101 16.84 6.93 -10.71
N GLY A 102 16.37 7.76 -11.63
CA GLY A 102 16.43 7.54 -13.08
C GLY A 102 15.23 6.81 -13.66
N ASP A 103 14.30 6.31 -12.84
CA ASP A 103 12.99 5.80 -13.26
C ASP A 103 11.97 6.93 -13.39
N ASN A 104 10.83 6.61 -14.03
CA ASN A 104 9.68 7.51 -14.11
C ASN A 104 8.38 6.77 -13.81
N PHE A 105 7.34 7.56 -13.55
CA PHE A 105 5.95 7.10 -13.52
C PHE A 105 5.04 8.14 -14.18
N ILE A 106 3.90 7.68 -14.70
CA ILE A 106 2.93 8.56 -15.36
C ILE A 106 1.80 8.81 -14.37
N SER A 107 1.48 10.07 -14.15
CA SER A 107 0.43 10.48 -13.23
C SER A 107 -0.64 11.32 -13.93
N SER A 108 -1.89 11.15 -13.49
CA SER A 108 -2.91 12.15 -13.77
C SER A 108 -2.43 13.53 -13.34
N ALA A 109 -2.73 14.56 -14.14
CA ALA A 109 -2.54 15.96 -13.75
C ALA A 109 -3.60 16.42 -12.73
N HIS A 110 -4.74 15.70 -12.65
CA HIS A 110 -5.83 15.99 -11.73
C HIS A 110 -5.58 15.20 -10.43
N LEU A 111 -5.01 15.88 -9.43
CA LEU A 111 -4.64 15.32 -8.12
C LEU A 111 -4.94 16.32 -7.00
N TYR A 112 -4.99 15.79 -5.79
CA TYR A 112 -4.84 16.62 -4.59
C TYR A 112 -3.54 17.44 -4.66
N GLY A 113 -3.64 18.73 -4.35
CA GLY A 113 -2.52 19.66 -4.51
C GLY A 113 -1.25 19.25 -3.76
N GLY A 114 -1.37 18.58 -2.60
CA GLY A 114 -0.24 18.04 -1.85
C GLY A 114 0.48 16.91 -2.60
N THR A 115 -0.28 15.99 -3.21
CA THR A 115 0.25 14.89 -4.03
C THR A 115 0.93 15.43 -5.28
N TYR A 116 0.28 16.37 -5.97
CA TYR A 116 0.88 17.03 -7.14
C TYR A 116 2.22 17.68 -6.80
N ASN A 117 2.26 18.45 -5.70
CA ASN A 117 3.49 19.11 -5.26
C ASN A 117 4.59 18.10 -4.87
N GLN A 118 4.23 17.04 -4.15
CA GLN A 118 5.17 15.96 -3.77
C GLN A 118 5.78 15.32 -5.02
N PHE A 119 4.97 14.97 -6.02
CA PHE A 119 5.45 14.34 -7.24
C PHE A 119 6.32 15.26 -8.07
N LYS A 120 5.86 16.51 -8.25
CA LYS A 120 6.55 17.50 -9.10
C LYS A 120 7.92 17.93 -8.54
N ASN A 121 8.02 18.08 -7.22
CA ASN A 121 9.19 18.68 -6.59
C ASN A 121 9.99 17.65 -5.78
N THR A 122 9.37 17.01 -4.77
CA THR A 122 10.08 16.10 -3.87
C THR A 122 10.64 14.88 -4.60
N PHE A 123 9.87 14.28 -5.52
CA PHE A 123 10.37 13.16 -6.30
C PHE A 123 11.43 13.57 -7.34
N ALA A 124 11.31 14.76 -7.91
CA ALA A 124 12.35 15.29 -8.79
C ALA A 124 13.69 15.43 -8.06
N ASP A 125 13.69 15.91 -6.81
CA ASP A 125 14.90 15.98 -5.98
C ASP A 125 15.47 14.59 -5.64
N MET A 126 14.65 13.55 -5.63
CA MET A 126 15.08 12.15 -5.50
C MET A 126 15.54 11.52 -6.84
N GLY A 127 15.46 12.28 -7.94
CA GLY A 127 15.81 11.81 -9.27
C GLY A 127 14.79 10.86 -9.89
N ILE A 128 13.54 10.87 -9.41
CA ILE A 128 12.40 10.14 -9.98
C ILE A 128 11.57 11.13 -10.80
N GLU A 129 11.41 10.87 -12.10
CA GLU A 129 10.63 11.72 -12.98
C GLU A 129 9.14 11.40 -12.87
N VAL A 130 8.29 12.42 -12.73
CA VAL A 130 6.86 12.29 -12.96
C VAL A 130 6.47 12.92 -14.30
N ARG A 131 5.65 12.23 -15.06
CA ARG A 131 5.03 12.77 -16.28
C ARG A 131 3.54 12.91 -16.05
N PHE A 132 3.10 14.17 -15.92
CA PHE A 132 1.69 14.48 -15.75
C PHE A 132 0.96 14.46 -17.09
N VAL A 133 -0.18 13.79 -17.13
CA VAL A 133 -1.04 13.70 -18.31
C VAL A 133 -2.49 14.06 -17.99
N ASP A 134 -3.22 14.50 -18.97
CA ASP A 134 -4.67 14.71 -18.88
C ASP A 134 -5.37 13.33 -18.86
N PRO A 135 -6.09 13.00 -17.77
CA PRO A 135 -6.75 11.71 -17.62
C PRO A 135 -8.05 11.57 -18.45
N SER A 136 -8.52 12.63 -19.09
CA SER A 136 -9.74 12.61 -19.94
C SER A 136 -9.58 11.68 -21.15
N ASP A 137 -8.33 11.48 -21.63
CA ASP A 137 -7.99 10.46 -22.60
C ASP A 137 -7.00 9.46 -21.98
N PRO A 138 -7.45 8.21 -21.66
CA PRO A 138 -6.57 7.16 -21.12
C PRO A 138 -5.33 6.89 -21.96
N GLN A 139 -5.40 7.11 -23.30
CA GLN A 139 -4.27 6.90 -24.19
C GLN A 139 -3.07 7.80 -23.88
N ASN A 140 -3.27 8.92 -23.22
CA ASN A 140 -2.20 9.82 -22.80
C ASN A 140 -1.22 9.13 -21.84
N PHE A 141 -1.69 8.19 -20.99
CA PHE A 141 -0.82 7.40 -20.12
C PHE A 141 0.12 6.51 -20.92
N LEU A 142 -0.40 5.82 -21.93
CA LEU A 142 0.41 4.96 -22.80
C LEU A 142 1.40 5.78 -23.63
N ASN A 143 0.97 6.90 -24.21
CA ASN A 143 1.80 7.76 -25.06
C ASN A 143 2.98 8.39 -24.30
N ALA A 144 2.84 8.60 -22.98
CA ALA A 144 3.89 9.17 -22.14
C ALA A 144 4.84 8.09 -21.56
N ALA A 145 4.49 6.80 -21.69
CA ALA A 145 5.27 5.70 -21.12
C ALA A 145 6.52 5.36 -21.97
N ASP A 146 7.59 4.95 -21.30
CA ASP A 146 8.81 4.43 -21.90
C ASP A 146 9.34 3.21 -21.10
N ASP A 147 10.56 2.74 -21.42
CA ASP A 147 11.15 1.57 -20.78
C ASP A 147 11.47 1.78 -19.28
N LYS A 148 11.54 3.02 -18.82
CA LYS A 148 11.79 3.40 -17.42
C LYS A 148 10.52 3.64 -16.62
N THR A 149 9.35 3.58 -17.26
CA THR A 149 8.06 3.76 -16.59
C THR A 149 7.75 2.57 -15.69
N ARG A 150 7.57 2.81 -14.38
CA ARG A 150 7.35 1.77 -13.37
C ARG A 150 5.90 1.67 -12.91
N ALA A 151 5.13 2.75 -12.98
CA ALA A 151 3.73 2.78 -12.55
C ALA A 151 2.91 3.83 -13.30
N PHE A 152 1.59 3.65 -13.29
CA PHE A 152 0.60 4.68 -13.52
C PHE A 152 -0.02 5.08 -12.18
N TYR A 153 -0.43 6.35 -12.06
CA TYR A 153 -1.03 6.88 -10.83
C TYR A 153 -2.23 7.78 -11.13
N GLY A 154 -3.29 7.63 -10.34
CA GLY A 154 -4.46 8.51 -10.39
C GLY A 154 -5.21 8.54 -9.07
N GLU A 155 -6.18 9.44 -8.95
CA GLU A 155 -7.11 9.51 -7.83
C GLU A 155 -8.52 9.17 -8.33
N THR A 156 -9.25 8.32 -7.62
CA THR A 156 -10.63 7.92 -7.98
C THR A 156 -11.50 9.13 -8.22
N LEU A 157 -11.45 10.10 -7.31
CA LEU A 157 -12.14 11.40 -7.34
C LEU A 157 -11.16 12.47 -6.87
N PRO A 158 -10.42 13.11 -7.77
CA PRO A 158 -9.39 14.08 -7.42
C PRO A 158 -9.99 15.38 -6.84
N ASN A 159 -9.36 15.87 -5.78
CA ASN A 159 -9.72 17.14 -5.17
C ASN A 159 -8.89 18.28 -5.82
N PRO A 160 -9.48 19.32 -6.43
CA PRO A 160 -10.89 19.75 -6.31
C PRO A 160 -11.79 19.42 -7.51
N SER A 161 -11.30 18.78 -8.57
CA SER A 161 -12.10 18.66 -9.81
C SER A 161 -13.25 17.63 -9.69
N PHE A 162 -13.06 16.58 -8.89
CA PHE A 162 -14.01 15.46 -8.72
C PHE A 162 -14.42 14.75 -10.02
N GLU A 163 -13.61 14.85 -11.05
CA GLU A 163 -13.78 14.08 -12.28
C GLU A 163 -13.48 12.62 -12.05
N VAL A 164 -14.38 11.74 -12.48
CA VAL A 164 -14.20 10.29 -12.27
C VAL A 164 -13.02 9.80 -13.12
N PHE A 165 -12.01 9.24 -12.45
CA PHE A 165 -10.84 8.70 -13.14
C PHE A 165 -11.17 7.39 -13.88
N PRO A 166 -10.73 7.19 -15.13
CA PRO A 166 -11.03 6.01 -15.95
C PRO A 166 -10.14 4.82 -15.56
N ILE A 167 -10.39 4.25 -14.36
CA ILE A 167 -9.53 3.21 -13.75
C ILE A 167 -9.35 2.02 -14.67
N GLY A 168 -10.47 1.49 -15.20
CA GLY A 168 -10.46 0.27 -16.01
C GLY A 168 -9.67 0.42 -17.31
N GLU A 169 -9.87 1.53 -17.98
CA GLU A 169 -9.23 1.85 -19.25
C GLU A 169 -7.71 2.04 -19.07
N VAL A 170 -7.30 2.82 -18.07
CA VAL A 170 -5.87 3.05 -17.78
C VAL A 170 -5.18 1.77 -17.32
N ALA A 171 -5.82 0.99 -16.44
CA ALA A 171 -5.28 -0.30 -15.99
C ALA A 171 -5.09 -1.28 -17.16
N ALA A 172 -6.06 -1.34 -18.09
CA ALA A 172 -5.99 -2.20 -19.26
C ALA A 172 -4.84 -1.84 -20.21
N LEU A 173 -4.49 -0.56 -20.31
CA LEU A 173 -3.35 -0.09 -21.12
C LEU A 173 -2.00 -0.44 -20.47
N GLY A 174 -1.88 -0.35 -19.14
CA GLY A 174 -0.63 -0.62 -18.42
C GLY A 174 -0.31 -2.11 -18.29
N LYS A 175 -1.33 -2.94 -18.05
CA LYS A 175 -1.18 -4.36 -17.74
C LYS A 175 -0.34 -5.16 -18.75
N PRO A 176 -0.54 -5.04 -20.08
CA PRO A 176 0.25 -5.77 -21.07
C PRO A 176 1.73 -5.36 -21.11
N LEU A 177 2.06 -4.20 -20.57
CA LEU A 177 3.42 -3.65 -20.50
C LEU A 177 4.09 -3.90 -19.13
N GLY A 178 3.41 -4.57 -18.20
CA GLY A 178 3.89 -4.75 -16.84
C GLY A 178 3.92 -3.46 -16.02
N ILE A 179 3.08 -2.47 -16.36
CA ILE A 179 2.95 -1.19 -15.65
C ILE A 179 1.71 -1.27 -14.76
N PRO A 180 1.86 -1.37 -13.42
CA PRO A 180 0.74 -1.38 -12.49
C PRO A 180 0.08 -0.01 -12.40
N LEU A 181 -1.24 0.01 -12.18
CA LEU A 181 -1.97 1.22 -11.82
C LEU A 181 -2.11 1.32 -10.30
N ILE A 182 -1.66 2.45 -9.75
CA ILE A 182 -1.83 2.83 -8.35
C ILE A 182 -2.94 3.86 -8.27
N ILE A 183 -3.94 3.63 -7.41
CA ILE A 183 -5.08 4.53 -7.24
C ILE A 183 -5.14 5.06 -5.80
N ASP A 184 -5.18 6.37 -5.67
CA ASP A 184 -5.61 7.00 -4.42
C ASP A 184 -7.14 6.99 -4.35
N ASN A 185 -7.68 6.14 -3.48
CA ASN A 185 -9.11 5.96 -3.28
C ASN A 185 -9.62 6.73 -2.04
N THR A 186 -8.92 7.76 -1.60
CA THR A 186 -9.25 8.52 -0.38
C THR A 186 -10.67 9.05 -0.38
N ALA A 187 -11.18 9.51 -1.53
CA ALA A 187 -12.52 10.09 -1.63
C ALA A 187 -13.63 9.05 -1.92
N GLY A 188 -13.27 7.78 -2.18
CA GLY A 188 -14.22 6.74 -2.59
C GLY A 188 -14.17 5.43 -1.78
N PRO A 189 -13.76 5.39 -0.49
CA PRO A 189 -13.70 4.12 0.23
C PRO A 189 -15.10 3.48 0.31
N VAL A 190 -15.15 2.16 0.11
CA VAL A 190 -16.39 1.35 0.10
C VAL A 190 -17.32 1.63 -1.11
N ILE A 191 -17.35 2.87 -1.62
CA ILE A 191 -18.19 3.27 -2.77
C ILE A 191 -17.59 2.77 -4.09
N CYS A 192 -16.28 2.90 -4.24
CA CYS A 192 -15.51 2.38 -5.37
C CYS A 192 -14.49 1.37 -4.87
N ARG A 193 -14.36 0.26 -5.56
CA ARG A 193 -13.33 -0.75 -5.32
C ARG A 193 -12.41 -0.81 -6.55
N PRO A 194 -11.33 -0.02 -6.59
CA PRO A 194 -10.46 0.08 -7.76
C PRO A 194 -9.86 -1.26 -8.21
N PHE A 195 -9.71 -2.25 -7.31
CA PHE A 195 -9.25 -3.60 -7.67
C PHE A 195 -10.21 -4.34 -8.60
N ASP A 196 -11.51 -4.11 -8.47
CA ASP A 196 -12.52 -4.69 -9.37
C ASP A 196 -12.40 -4.13 -10.80
N HIS A 197 -11.69 -3.01 -10.95
CA HIS A 197 -11.41 -2.32 -12.22
C HIS A 197 -9.96 -2.47 -12.70
N GLY A 198 -9.15 -3.30 -12.04
CA GLY A 198 -7.81 -3.65 -12.51
C GLY A 198 -6.66 -2.83 -11.89
N ALA A 199 -6.90 -1.98 -10.91
CA ALA A 199 -5.82 -1.37 -10.14
C ALA A 199 -4.97 -2.45 -9.45
N ALA A 200 -3.67 -2.22 -9.34
CA ALA A 200 -2.74 -3.14 -8.68
C ALA A 200 -2.54 -2.78 -7.20
N VAL A 201 -2.54 -1.50 -6.89
CA VAL A 201 -2.30 -0.96 -5.55
C VAL A 201 -3.29 0.17 -5.29
N ILE A 202 -3.80 0.24 -4.07
CA ILE A 202 -4.61 1.35 -3.58
C ILE A 202 -3.87 2.06 -2.46
N VAL A 203 -3.99 3.39 -2.41
CA VAL A 203 -3.58 4.19 -1.27
C VAL A 203 -4.77 4.98 -0.73
N HIS A 204 -4.76 5.26 0.56
CA HIS A 204 -5.71 6.17 1.20
C HIS A 204 -5.02 7.10 2.19
N SER A 205 -5.49 8.30 2.27
CA SER A 205 -5.38 9.08 3.50
C SER A 205 -6.48 8.63 4.46
N THR A 206 -6.14 7.79 5.45
CA THR A 206 -7.12 7.37 6.48
C THR A 206 -7.63 8.54 7.32
N THR A 207 -6.91 9.67 7.29
CA THR A 207 -7.28 10.96 7.88
C THR A 207 -8.67 11.45 7.44
N LYS A 208 -9.12 11.07 6.22
CA LYS A 208 -10.31 11.63 5.57
C LYS A 208 -11.54 10.74 5.81
N TYR A 209 -12.04 10.07 4.78
CA TYR A 209 -13.31 9.36 4.85
C TYR A 209 -13.28 8.08 5.68
N ILE A 210 -12.11 7.39 5.78
CA ILE A 210 -11.97 6.20 6.64
C ILE A 210 -12.09 6.62 8.12
N GLY A 211 -11.31 7.60 8.57
CA GLY A 211 -11.38 8.11 9.94
C GLY A 211 -12.67 8.87 10.23
N GLY A 212 -13.09 9.74 9.33
CA GLY A 212 -14.38 10.41 9.33
C GLY A 212 -14.61 11.50 10.38
N HIS A 213 -13.71 11.64 11.38
CA HIS A 213 -13.93 12.48 12.55
C HIS A 213 -12.95 13.68 12.67
N GLY A 214 -11.92 13.76 11.81
CA GLY A 214 -10.92 14.82 11.86
C GLY A 214 -10.01 14.77 13.11
N THR A 215 -9.92 13.62 13.78
CA THR A 215 -9.19 13.47 15.06
C THR A 215 -7.79 12.90 14.88
N SER A 216 -7.53 12.14 13.80
CA SER A 216 -6.30 11.38 13.63
C SER A 216 -5.76 11.51 12.22
N ILE A 217 -4.42 11.54 12.08
CA ILE A 217 -3.73 11.54 10.79
C ILE A 217 -3.15 10.14 10.55
N GLY A 218 -3.36 9.64 9.33
CA GLY A 218 -2.80 8.38 8.90
C GLY A 218 -2.93 8.15 7.40
N GLY A 219 -2.32 7.09 6.93
CA GLY A 219 -2.42 6.61 5.55
C GLY A 219 -2.34 5.09 5.53
N ILE A 220 -2.74 4.51 4.40
CA ILE A 220 -2.64 3.07 4.21
C ILE A 220 -2.39 2.74 2.75
N ILE A 221 -1.59 1.71 2.50
CA ILE A 221 -1.35 1.12 1.19
C ILE A 221 -2.01 -0.26 1.20
N VAL A 222 -2.73 -0.61 0.15
CA VAL A 222 -3.34 -1.94 -0.02
C VAL A 222 -2.82 -2.58 -1.29
N ASP A 223 -2.40 -3.83 -1.20
CA ASP A 223 -1.96 -4.65 -2.33
C ASP A 223 -3.12 -5.54 -2.80
N SER A 224 -3.41 -5.52 -4.09
CA SER A 224 -4.45 -6.39 -4.67
C SER A 224 -4.11 -7.87 -4.63
N GLY A 225 -2.81 -8.22 -4.72
CA GLY A 225 -2.33 -9.58 -4.97
C GLY A 225 -2.64 -10.11 -6.38
N ASN A 226 -3.22 -9.28 -7.26
CA ASN A 226 -3.67 -9.69 -8.60
C ASN A 226 -2.74 -9.22 -9.73
N PHE A 227 -1.72 -8.42 -9.43
CA PHE A 227 -0.74 -7.99 -10.41
C PHE A 227 0.41 -9.00 -10.47
N ASP A 228 0.73 -9.48 -11.67
CA ASP A 228 1.82 -10.42 -11.87
C ASP A 228 3.17 -9.70 -11.93
N TRP A 229 3.79 -9.54 -10.76
CA TRP A 229 5.09 -8.88 -10.63
C TRP A 229 6.24 -9.65 -11.28
N GLU A 230 6.12 -10.99 -11.43
CA GLU A 230 7.14 -11.86 -12.02
C GLU A 230 7.14 -11.83 -13.54
N ALA A 231 5.99 -11.55 -14.17
CA ALA A 231 5.84 -11.60 -15.63
C ALA A 231 6.71 -10.56 -16.37
N PHE A 232 7.10 -9.49 -15.70
CA PHE A 232 7.86 -8.39 -16.31
C PHE A 232 9.05 -7.99 -15.44
N PRO A 233 10.07 -8.84 -15.23
CA PRO A 233 11.16 -8.58 -14.29
C PRO A 233 11.99 -7.35 -14.65
N GLU A 234 12.18 -7.06 -15.93
CA GLU A 234 12.89 -5.87 -16.39
C GLU A 234 12.09 -4.58 -16.14
N ARG A 235 10.77 -4.66 -16.20
CA ARG A 235 9.87 -3.54 -15.90
C ARG A 235 9.76 -3.28 -14.39
N GLN A 236 9.84 -4.34 -13.57
CA GLN A 236 9.71 -4.27 -12.11
C GLN A 236 10.98 -4.81 -11.39
N PRO A 237 12.18 -4.22 -11.67
CA PRO A 237 13.43 -4.75 -11.12
C PRO A 237 13.50 -4.67 -9.60
N SER A 238 12.81 -3.71 -8.97
CA SER A 238 12.81 -3.54 -7.52
C SER A 238 12.27 -4.75 -6.75
N LEU A 239 11.44 -5.58 -7.39
CA LEU A 239 10.88 -6.81 -6.81
C LEU A 239 11.56 -8.08 -7.33
N ASN A 240 12.26 -8.00 -8.47
CA ASN A 240 12.80 -9.14 -9.21
C ASN A 240 14.33 -9.19 -9.25
N THR A 241 15.03 -8.33 -8.51
CA THR A 241 16.48 -8.38 -8.37
C THR A 241 16.87 -8.51 -6.89
N PRO A 242 18.06 -9.06 -6.58
CA PRO A 242 18.54 -9.18 -5.21
C PRO A 242 18.50 -7.82 -4.46
N ASP A 243 17.87 -7.79 -3.31
CA ASP A 243 17.79 -6.61 -2.46
C ASP A 243 18.86 -6.65 -1.36
N PRO A 244 19.92 -5.84 -1.45
CA PRO A 244 21.01 -5.86 -0.48
C PRO A 244 20.55 -5.38 0.92
N SER A 245 19.44 -4.64 1.01
CA SER A 245 18.87 -4.19 2.29
C SER A 245 18.19 -5.32 3.07
N TYR A 246 17.92 -6.45 2.39
CA TYR A 246 17.27 -7.61 3.00
C TYR A 246 17.93 -8.92 2.55
N SER A 247 19.20 -9.14 2.93
CA SER A 247 19.95 -10.38 2.68
C SER A 247 19.96 -10.85 1.22
N ASN A 248 19.91 -9.91 0.27
CA ASN A 248 19.80 -10.17 -1.17
C ASN A 248 18.56 -10.98 -1.58
N ALA A 249 17.45 -10.84 -0.86
CA ALA A 249 16.19 -11.46 -1.23
C ALA A 249 15.70 -10.92 -2.59
N ILE A 250 15.23 -11.81 -3.45
CA ILE A 250 14.38 -11.49 -4.60
C ILE A 250 12.96 -11.61 -4.10
N TRP A 251 12.24 -10.49 -3.99
CA TRP A 251 10.97 -10.44 -3.25
C TRP A 251 9.89 -11.34 -3.83
N THR A 252 9.80 -11.42 -5.17
CA THR A 252 8.83 -12.30 -5.85
C THR A 252 9.08 -13.78 -5.57
N GLU A 253 10.34 -14.18 -5.33
CA GLU A 253 10.71 -15.56 -4.99
C GLU A 253 10.64 -15.83 -3.50
N ALA A 254 11.23 -14.93 -2.69
CA ALA A 254 11.41 -15.14 -1.25
C ALA A 254 10.10 -15.27 -0.48
N VAL A 255 9.05 -14.55 -0.90
CA VAL A 255 7.74 -14.56 -0.23
C VAL A 255 6.70 -15.45 -0.89
N LYS A 256 7.05 -16.17 -1.94
CA LYS A 256 6.14 -17.05 -2.69
C LYS A 256 5.38 -18.06 -1.81
N PRO A 257 6.00 -18.66 -0.78
CA PRO A 257 5.29 -19.54 0.15
C PRO A 257 4.21 -18.83 0.99
N LEU A 258 4.30 -17.50 1.15
CA LEU A 258 3.35 -16.70 1.92
C LEU A 258 2.18 -16.17 1.09
N GLY A 259 2.22 -16.34 -0.25
CA GLY A 259 1.22 -15.86 -1.19
C GLY A 259 1.67 -14.60 -1.96
N PRO A 260 0.76 -13.96 -2.71
CA PRO A 260 1.09 -12.85 -3.62
C PRO A 260 1.25 -11.51 -2.88
N ILE A 261 2.16 -11.46 -1.90
CA ILE A 261 2.37 -10.30 -1.00
C ILE A 261 3.74 -9.63 -1.17
N ALA A 262 4.45 -9.92 -2.26
CA ALA A 262 5.80 -9.42 -2.50
C ALA A 262 5.88 -7.89 -2.41
N TYR A 263 4.93 -7.19 -3.03
CA TYR A 263 4.88 -5.73 -3.05
C TYR A 263 4.71 -5.14 -1.64
N ILE A 264 3.68 -5.61 -0.91
CA ILE A 264 3.35 -5.02 0.39
C ILE A 264 4.37 -5.40 1.48
N LEU A 265 4.92 -6.63 1.43
CA LEU A 265 5.92 -7.06 2.39
C LEU A 265 7.25 -6.33 2.19
N LYS A 266 7.68 -6.13 0.94
CA LYS A 266 8.85 -5.30 0.64
C LYS A 266 8.67 -3.88 1.17
N ALA A 267 7.54 -3.23 0.91
CA ALA A 267 7.26 -1.89 1.41
C ALA A 267 7.37 -1.81 2.95
N ARG A 268 6.89 -2.83 3.66
CA ARG A 268 6.97 -2.94 5.12
C ARG A 268 8.39 -3.10 5.63
N THR A 269 9.13 -4.03 5.05
CA THR A 269 10.43 -4.47 5.58
C THR A 269 11.61 -3.66 5.04
N THR A 270 11.38 -2.77 4.08
CA THR A 270 12.37 -1.82 3.56
C THR A 270 11.95 -0.38 3.85
N LEU A 271 10.96 0.15 3.15
CA LEU A 271 10.60 1.57 3.24
C LEU A 271 10.07 1.97 4.62
N LEU A 272 9.09 1.24 5.16
CA LEU A 272 8.57 1.57 6.50
C LEU A 272 9.64 1.38 7.57
N ARG A 273 10.42 0.29 7.51
CA ARG A 273 11.51 0.02 8.45
C ARG A 273 12.54 1.15 8.46
N ASP A 274 12.97 1.62 7.28
CA ASP A 274 14.15 2.48 7.14
C ASP A 274 13.80 3.97 7.15
N LEU A 275 12.67 4.37 6.55
CA LEU A 275 12.20 5.77 6.52
C LEU A 275 11.30 6.14 7.69
N GLY A 276 10.70 5.15 8.36
CA GLY A 276 10.11 5.30 9.68
C GLY A 276 8.77 6.02 9.78
N ALA A 277 8.01 6.20 8.68
CA ALA A 277 6.69 6.83 8.73
C ALA A 277 5.60 5.86 9.28
N ALA A 278 5.84 5.33 10.47
CA ALA A 278 4.94 4.37 11.13
C ALA A 278 3.68 5.03 11.66
N MET A 279 2.54 4.34 11.55
CA MET A 279 1.29 4.77 12.16
C MET A 279 1.33 4.57 13.67
N SER A 280 0.83 5.55 14.43
CA SER A 280 0.61 5.39 15.87
C SER A 280 -0.47 4.33 16.13
N PRO A 281 -0.25 3.36 17.07
CA PRO A 281 -1.30 2.42 17.46
C PRO A 281 -2.59 3.09 17.94
N PHE A 282 -2.46 4.22 18.63
CA PHE A 282 -3.63 4.99 19.07
C PHE A 282 -4.42 5.56 17.88
N ASN A 283 -3.74 6.09 16.84
CA ASN A 283 -4.43 6.54 15.63
C ASN A 283 -5.09 5.38 14.88
N ALA A 284 -4.42 4.22 14.78
CA ALA A 284 -5.00 3.03 14.17
C ALA A 284 -6.28 2.56 14.90
N PHE A 285 -6.31 2.67 16.22
CA PHE A 285 -7.50 2.38 17.02
C PHE A 285 -8.64 3.37 16.76
N MET A 286 -8.31 4.65 16.51
CA MET A 286 -9.30 5.71 16.25
C MET A 286 -9.91 5.62 14.85
N PHE A 287 -9.25 4.98 13.89
CA PHE A 287 -9.78 4.71 12.54
C PHE A 287 -10.72 3.50 12.52
#